data_4fd7c88e48e6f2aebc5f787526672f73
#
_entry.id   4fd7c88e48e6f2aebc5f787526672f73
#
_cell.length_a   1.000
_cell.length_b   1.000
_cell.length_c   1.000
_cell.angle_alpha   90.00
_cell.angle_beta   90.00
_cell.angle_gamma   90.00
#
_symmetry.space_group_name_H-M   'P 1'
#
loop_
_entity.id
_entity.type
_entity.pdbx_description
1 polymer ?
#
loop_
_entity_poly.entity_id
_entity_poly.type
_entity_poly.pdbx_seq_one_letter_code
_entity_poly.pdbx_strand_id
1 'polypeptide(L)'
;AWKDKDGDWYETGLHIFFGAYPNMLQLFKELDIEERLQWKSHSMIFNQPSEPGTYSRFDFPDIPAPANGVSAILSNNDMLKWNEKILFGLGLVPAMLRGQKYVEKCDEKSWTAWLKEHNIPERVNDEVFIAMSKALNFIGPDEISSTVLLTALNRFLQEKNGSKMAFLDGAPPERLCQPIVDYITERGGEVHMNSPLKKINL
;
A
#
# COMPACT_ATOMS: atom_id res chain seq x y z
N ALA A 1 -4.44 3.75 19.41
CA ALA A 1 -4.11 2.66 20.34
C ALA A 1 -4.42 3.09 21.76
N TRP A 2 -4.81 2.15 22.64
CA TRP A 2 -5.04 2.37 24.07
C TRP A 2 -4.61 1.13 24.85
N LYS A 3 -4.37 1.31 26.15
CA LYS A 3 -4.12 0.19 27.06
C LYS A 3 -5.41 -0.25 27.72
N ASP A 4 -5.58 -1.56 27.89
CA ASP A 4 -6.64 -2.09 28.75
C ASP A 4 -6.24 -2.08 30.23
N LYS A 5 -7.10 -2.69 31.07
CA LYS A 5 -6.88 -2.79 32.52
C LYS A 5 -5.67 -3.66 32.92
N ASP A 6 -5.25 -4.57 32.02
CA ASP A 6 -4.14 -5.49 32.23
C ASP A 6 -2.82 -4.92 31.68
N GLY A 7 -2.89 -3.74 31.03
CA GLY A 7 -1.74 -3.02 30.48
C GLY A 7 -1.41 -3.38 29.02
N ASP A 8 -2.24 -4.20 28.38
CA ASP A 8 -2.05 -4.61 27.01
C ASP A 8 -2.52 -3.52 26.03
N TRP A 9 -1.76 -3.37 24.95
CA TRP A 9 -2.08 -2.42 23.89
C TRP A 9 -3.09 -2.97 22.91
N TYR A 10 -4.11 -2.16 22.61
CA TYR A 10 -5.12 -2.43 21.56
C TYR A 10 -5.07 -1.37 20.48
N GLU A 11 -5.20 -1.83 19.23
CA GLU A 11 -5.35 -0.99 18.05
C GLU A 11 -6.63 -1.34 17.30
N THR A 12 -7.34 -0.32 16.80
CA THR A 12 -8.53 -0.51 15.96
C THR A 12 -8.18 -0.93 14.53
N GLY A 13 -6.92 -0.74 14.13
CA GLY A 13 -6.38 -1.14 12.83
C GLY A 13 -4.90 -1.41 12.95
N LEU A 14 -4.45 -2.46 12.31
CA LEU A 14 -3.05 -2.85 12.30
C LEU A 14 -2.24 -1.87 11.46
N HIS A 15 -1.17 -1.31 12.04
CA HIS A 15 -0.24 -0.44 11.32
C HIS A 15 0.77 -1.27 10.55
N ILE A 16 0.66 -1.22 9.22
CA ILE A 16 1.55 -1.91 8.30
C ILE A 16 2.40 -0.89 7.56
N PHE A 17 3.70 -1.15 7.46
CA PHE A 17 4.64 -0.34 6.70
C PHE A 17 5.12 -1.13 5.48
N PHE A 18 5.18 -0.47 4.34
CA PHE A 18 5.68 -1.07 3.12
C PHE A 18 6.98 -0.41 2.68
N GLY A 19 7.84 -1.18 2.03
CA GLY A 19 9.01 -0.63 1.34
C GLY A 19 8.66 0.40 0.26
N ALA A 20 7.40 0.42 -0.16
CA ALA A 20 6.82 1.43 -1.06
C ALA A 20 6.59 2.81 -0.41
N TYR A 21 6.89 3.00 0.87
CA TYR A 21 6.68 4.25 1.62
C TYR A 21 8.00 5.01 1.89
N PRO A 22 8.68 5.53 0.85
CA PRO A 22 10.02 6.08 1.00
C PRO A 22 10.10 7.23 2.02
N ASN A 23 9.09 8.11 2.06
CA ASN A 23 9.08 9.22 3.02
C ASN A 23 8.93 8.75 4.46
N MET A 24 8.13 7.70 4.68
CA MET A 24 7.98 7.12 6.01
C MET A 24 9.24 6.40 6.46
N LEU A 25 9.88 5.64 5.57
CA LEU A 25 11.16 4.99 5.86
C LEU A 25 12.27 6.01 6.10
N GLN A 26 12.27 7.14 5.38
CA GLN A 26 13.19 8.23 5.64
C GLN A 26 12.97 8.83 7.03
N LEU A 27 11.72 9.01 7.46
CA LEU A 27 11.39 9.46 8.82
C LEU A 27 11.92 8.49 9.88
N PHE A 28 11.73 7.17 9.69
CA PHE A 28 12.29 6.16 10.61
C PHE A 28 13.81 6.29 10.74
N LYS A 29 14.49 6.54 9.62
CA LYS A 29 15.94 6.77 9.60
C LYS A 29 16.34 8.05 10.30
N GLU A 30 15.63 9.16 10.10
CA GLU A 30 15.90 10.44 10.77
C GLU A 30 15.68 10.37 12.29
N LEU A 31 14.77 9.51 12.71
CA LEU A 31 14.49 9.26 14.13
C LEU A 31 15.42 8.19 14.75
N ASP A 32 16.28 7.55 13.93
CA ASP A 32 17.15 6.43 14.34
C ASP A 32 16.37 5.26 14.97
N ILE A 33 15.26 4.87 14.32
CA ILE A 33 14.36 3.79 14.76
C ILE A 33 14.05 2.76 13.66
N GLU A 34 14.88 2.66 12.62
CA GLU A 34 14.67 1.71 11.51
C GLU A 34 14.65 0.24 11.98
N GLU A 35 15.44 -0.08 12.99
CA GLU A 35 15.54 -1.43 13.58
C GLU A 35 14.24 -1.90 14.25
N ARG A 36 13.30 -0.99 14.53
CA ARG A 36 11.98 -1.32 15.06
C ARG A 36 11.04 -1.90 14.02
N LEU A 37 11.40 -1.83 12.73
CA LEU A 37 10.64 -2.41 11.64
C LEU A 37 10.97 -3.89 11.47
N GLN A 38 10.02 -4.73 11.82
CA GLN A 38 10.12 -6.18 11.62
C GLN A 38 9.62 -6.56 10.24
N TRP A 39 10.53 -6.68 9.29
CA TRP A 39 10.22 -7.09 7.92
C TRP A 39 9.76 -8.53 7.85
N LYS A 40 8.68 -8.78 7.10
CA LYS A 40 8.08 -10.10 6.94
C LYS A 40 7.87 -10.42 5.47
N SER A 41 8.05 -11.70 5.14
CA SER A 41 7.50 -12.24 3.90
C SER A 41 5.98 -12.29 4.01
N HIS A 42 5.30 -11.94 2.94
CA HIS A 42 3.85 -11.94 2.95
C HIS A 42 3.27 -12.49 1.66
N SER A 43 2.02 -12.91 1.74
CA SER A 43 1.19 -13.28 0.61
C SER A 43 -0.07 -12.45 0.64
N MET A 44 -0.52 -11.99 -0.52
CA MET A 44 -1.86 -11.44 -0.67
C MET A 44 -2.81 -12.58 -0.98
N ILE A 45 -3.85 -12.73 -0.16
CA ILE A 45 -4.87 -13.76 -0.33
C ILE A 45 -6.18 -13.09 -0.68
N PHE A 46 -6.78 -13.49 -1.78
CA PHE A 46 -8.06 -13.00 -2.25
C PHE A 46 -9.10 -14.14 -2.23
N ASN A 47 -10.29 -13.84 -1.77
CA ASN A 47 -11.46 -14.66 -2.05
C ASN A 47 -11.90 -14.37 -3.49
N GLN A 48 -12.23 -15.40 -4.26
CA GLN A 48 -12.65 -15.23 -5.64
C GLN A 48 -14.15 -14.97 -5.72
N PRO A 49 -14.61 -13.78 -6.16
CA PRO A 49 -16.04 -13.48 -6.26
C PRO A 49 -16.78 -14.37 -7.26
N SER A 50 -16.10 -14.79 -8.33
CA SER A 50 -16.68 -15.70 -9.33
C SER A 50 -16.85 -17.14 -8.85
N GLU A 51 -16.09 -17.52 -7.82
CA GLU A 51 -16.12 -18.88 -7.24
C GLU A 51 -16.11 -18.82 -5.71
N PRO A 52 -17.25 -18.54 -5.07
CA PRO A 52 -17.35 -18.39 -3.61
C PRO A 52 -16.80 -19.60 -2.85
N GLY A 53 -15.90 -19.34 -1.91
CA GLY A 53 -15.24 -20.38 -1.10
C GLY A 53 -13.89 -20.83 -1.65
N THR A 54 -13.48 -20.34 -2.83
CA THR A 54 -12.13 -20.51 -3.35
C THR A 54 -11.27 -19.31 -3.02
N TYR A 55 -9.95 -19.53 -2.93
CA TYR A 55 -8.96 -18.51 -2.59
C TYR A 55 -7.85 -18.51 -3.60
N SER A 56 -7.37 -17.33 -3.93
CA SER A 56 -6.18 -17.15 -4.75
C SER A 56 -5.07 -16.46 -3.96
N ARG A 57 -3.82 -16.75 -4.27
CA ARG A 57 -2.64 -16.19 -3.60
C ARG A 57 -1.72 -15.52 -4.59
N PHE A 58 -1.17 -14.38 -4.17
CA PHE A 58 0.00 -13.77 -4.78
C PHE A 58 1.14 -13.85 -3.75
N ASP A 59 2.10 -14.73 -4.01
CA ASP A 59 3.28 -14.90 -3.17
C ASP A 59 4.41 -14.03 -3.72
N PHE A 60 4.93 -13.14 -2.89
CA PHE A 60 6.04 -12.25 -3.25
C PHE A 60 7.36 -12.89 -2.81
N PRO A 61 8.16 -13.45 -3.74
CA PRO A 61 9.43 -14.04 -3.39
C PRO A 61 10.43 -12.96 -2.93
N ASP A 62 11.40 -13.35 -2.10
CA ASP A 62 12.44 -12.46 -1.59
C ASP A 62 13.54 -12.22 -2.64
N ILE A 63 13.13 -11.63 -3.76
CA ILE A 63 14.01 -11.18 -4.83
C ILE A 63 13.77 -9.69 -5.11
N PRO A 64 14.74 -8.96 -5.69
CA PRO A 64 14.58 -7.53 -5.94
C PRO A 64 13.40 -7.20 -6.87
N ALA A 65 12.76 -6.04 -6.62
CA ALA A 65 11.83 -5.46 -7.58
C ALA A 65 12.53 -5.11 -8.91
N PRO A 66 11.85 -5.18 -10.05
CA PRO A 66 10.43 -5.53 -10.21
C PRO A 66 10.16 -7.04 -10.28
N ALA A 67 11.22 -7.86 -10.24
CA ALA A 67 11.11 -9.31 -10.48
C ALA A 67 10.18 -10.02 -9.49
N ASN A 68 10.17 -9.60 -8.22
CA ASN A 68 9.29 -10.15 -7.18
C ASN A 68 7.79 -9.94 -7.50
N GLY A 69 7.40 -8.72 -7.86
CA GLY A 69 6.01 -8.41 -8.21
C GLY A 69 5.57 -9.08 -9.52
N VAL A 70 6.45 -9.05 -10.52
CA VAL A 70 6.20 -9.76 -11.79
C VAL A 70 6.06 -11.26 -11.55
N SER A 71 6.94 -11.86 -10.75
CA SER A 71 6.86 -13.28 -10.39
C SER A 71 5.55 -13.61 -9.67
N ALA A 72 5.13 -12.79 -8.71
CA ALA A 72 3.87 -12.98 -7.99
C ALA A 72 2.65 -12.99 -8.94
N ILE A 73 2.62 -12.07 -9.91
CA ILE A 73 1.54 -12.01 -10.91
C ILE A 73 1.58 -13.20 -11.85
N LEU A 74 2.76 -13.55 -12.37
CA LEU A 74 2.91 -14.62 -13.34
C LEU A 74 2.66 -16.01 -12.73
N SER A 75 3.05 -16.22 -11.48
CA SER A 75 2.85 -17.50 -10.77
C SER A 75 1.39 -17.74 -10.33
N ASN A 76 0.59 -16.69 -10.21
CA ASN A 76 -0.83 -16.84 -9.93
C ASN A 76 -1.55 -17.38 -11.15
N ASN A 77 -2.09 -18.60 -11.08
CA ASN A 77 -2.81 -19.24 -12.18
C ASN A 77 -4.30 -19.44 -11.88
N ASP A 78 -4.74 -19.10 -10.68
CA ASP A 78 -6.10 -19.35 -10.21
C ASP A 78 -7.02 -18.18 -10.57
N MET A 79 -6.54 -16.94 -10.38
CA MET A 79 -7.34 -15.73 -10.42
C MET A 79 -7.27 -15.01 -11.77
N LEU A 80 -6.09 -14.92 -12.38
CA LEU A 80 -5.86 -14.22 -13.62
C LEU A 80 -5.48 -15.16 -14.76
N LYS A 81 -6.18 -15.05 -15.88
CA LYS A 81 -5.85 -15.76 -17.12
C LYS A 81 -4.63 -15.13 -17.81
N TRP A 82 -3.91 -15.89 -18.62
CA TRP A 82 -2.71 -15.40 -19.30
C TRP A 82 -2.94 -14.17 -20.18
N ASN A 83 -4.04 -14.12 -20.93
CA ASN A 83 -4.39 -12.94 -21.72
C ASN A 83 -4.65 -11.71 -20.82
N GLU A 84 -5.26 -11.89 -19.64
CA GLU A 84 -5.51 -10.81 -18.68
C GLU A 84 -4.20 -10.26 -18.10
N LYS A 85 -3.26 -11.16 -17.75
CA LYS A 85 -1.92 -10.77 -17.27
C LYS A 85 -1.16 -9.97 -18.34
N ILE A 86 -1.21 -10.41 -19.60
CA ILE A 86 -0.55 -9.72 -20.70
C ILE A 86 -1.17 -8.35 -20.93
N LEU A 87 -2.49 -8.25 -21.04
CA LEU A 87 -3.18 -6.98 -21.27
C LEU A 87 -2.95 -6.00 -20.12
N PHE A 88 -3.02 -6.47 -18.89
CA PHE A 88 -2.72 -5.65 -17.71
C PHE A 88 -1.26 -5.18 -17.69
N GLY A 89 -0.32 -6.07 -17.95
CA GLY A 89 1.10 -5.73 -18.09
C GLY A 89 1.36 -4.67 -19.16
N LEU A 90 0.78 -4.83 -20.35
CA LEU A 90 0.88 -3.86 -21.44
C LEU A 90 0.26 -2.51 -21.06
N GLY A 91 -0.87 -2.50 -20.37
CA GLY A 91 -1.51 -1.29 -19.85
C GLY A 91 -0.63 -0.53 -18.85
N LEU A 92 0.16 -1.23 -18.05
CA LEU A 92 1.07 -0.60 -17.08
C LEU A 92 2.35 -0.03 -17.70
N VAL A 93 2.76 -0.47 -18.89
CA VAL A 93 4.01 -0.02 -19.56
C VAL A 93 4.11 1.52 -19.62
N PRO A 94 3.08 2.28 -20.05
CA PRO A 94 3.17 3.74 -20.07
C PRO A 94 3.44 4.35 -18.69
N ALA A 95 2.82 3.83 -17.64
CA ALA A 95 3.02 4.30 -16.27
C ALA A 95 4.44 3.99 -15.77
N MET A 96 4.97 2.82 -16.10
CA MET A 96 6.33 2.42 -15.73
C MET A 96 7.41 3.22 -16.48
N LEU A 97 7.25 3.45 -17.77
CA LEU A 97 8.25 4.13 -18.61
C LEU A 97 8.22 5.66 -18.48
N ARG A 98 7.03 6.25 -18.39
CA ARG A 98 6.84 7.71 -18.32
C ARG A 98 6.76 8.21 -16.89
N GLY A 99 6.65 7.30 -15.92
CA GLY A 99 6.66 7.60 -14.48
C GLY A 99 5.55 8.57 -14.04
N GLN A 100 5.88 9.38 -13.06
CA GLN A 100 4.93 10.25 -12.37
C GLN A 100 4.16 11.20 -13.31
N LYS A 101 4.81 11.72 -14.36
CA LYS A 101 4.15 12.62 -15.35
C LYS A 101 2.98 11.96 -16.09
N TYR A 102 3.07 10.67 -16.35
CA TYR A 102 1.95 9.92 -16.95
C TYR A 102 0.87 9.67 -15.92
N VAL A 103 1.27 9.25 -14.73
CA VAL A 103 0.36 8.93 -13.63
C VAL A 103 -0.52 10.13 -13.28
N GLU A 104 0.07 11.33 -13.13
CA GLU A 104 -0.66 12.56 -12.84
C GLU A 104 -1.70 12.92 -13.90
N LYS A 105 -1.44 12.62 -15.18
CA LYS A 105 -2.41 12.83 -16.26
C LYS A 105 -3.62 11.90 -16.20
N CYS A 106 -3.53 10.84 -15.42
CA CYS A 106 -4.62 9.89 -15.23
C CYS A 106 -5.56 10.27 -14.09
N ASP A 107 -5.33 11.40 -13.40
CA ASP A 107 -6.08 11.80 -12.21
C ASP A 107 -7.58 12.08 -12.46
N GLU A 108 -7.92 12.54 -13.64
CA GLU A 108 -9.32 12.82 -14.03
C GLU A 108 -10.13 11.54 -14.36
N LYS A 109 -9.47 10.38 -14.35
CA LYS A 109 -10.10 9.09 -14.71
C LYS A 109 -10.24 8.21 -13.50
N SER A 110 -11.40 7.57 -13.36
CA SER A 110 -11.54 6.47 -12.40
C SER A 110 -10.70 5.25 -12.82
N TRP A 111 -10.39 4.39 -11.86
CA TRP A 111 -9.65 3.15 -12.16
C TRP A 111 -10.37 2.28 -13.19
N THR A 112 -11.69 2.11 -13.06
CA THR A 112 -12.49 1.34 -14.02
C THR A 112 -12.42 1.96 -15.42
N ALA A 113 -12.47 3.28 -15.55
CA ALA A 113 -12.35 3.96 -16.83
C ALA A 113 -10.96 3.73 -17.47
N TRP A 114 -9.90 3.77 -16.65
CA TRP A 114 -8.54 3.50 -17.10
C TRP A 114 -8.36 2.06 -17.59
N LEU A 115 -8.89 1.07 -16.86
CA LEU A 115 -8.88 -0.34 -17.28
C LEU A 115 -9.56 -0.53 -18.65
N LYS A 116 -10.73 0.10 -18.81
CA LYS A 116 -11.49 0.04 -20.06
C LYS A 116 -10.74 0.67 -21.25
N GLU A 117 -10.11 1.81 -21.05
CA GLU A 117 -9.30 2.48 -22.08
C GLU A 117 -8.12 1.61 -22.54
N HIS A 118 -7.56 0.80 -21.65
CA HIS A 118 -6.46 -0.11 -21.96
C HIS A 118 -6.91 -1.51 -22.37
N ASN A 119 -8.21 -1.69 -22.65
CA ASN A 119 -8.81 -2.97 -23.04
C ASN A 119 -8.53 -4.11 -22.04
N ILE A 120 -8.40 -3.77 -20.78
CA ILE A 120 -8.23 -4.76 -19.71
C ILE A 120 -9.61 -5.33 -19.37
N PRO A 121 -9.79 -6.64 -19.35
CA PRO A 121 -11.09 -7.27 -19.10
C PRO A 121 -11.69 -6.84 -17.75
N GLU A 122 -12.99 -6.59 -17.72
CA GLU A 122 -13.75 -6.20 -16.50
C GLU A 122 -13.53 -7.20 -15.36
N ARG A 123 -13.43 -8.48 -15.67
CA ARG A 123 -13.12 -9.53 -14.71
C ARG A 123 -11.86 -9.26 -13.88
N VAL A 124 -10.84 -8.61 -14.44
CA VAL A 124 -9.63 -8.22 -13.68
C VAL A 124 -9.97 -7.20 -12.59
N ASN A 125 -10.91 -6.28 -12.88
CA ASN A 125 -11.42 -5.35 -11.90
C ASN A 125 -12.17 -6.08 -10.78
N ASP A 126 -13.07 -6.98 -11.15
CA ASP A 126 -13.95 -7.68 -10.23
C ASP A 126 -13.17 -8.60 -9.29
N GLU A 127 -12.21 -9.35 -9.81
CA GLU A 127 -11.44 -10.32 -9.03
C GLU A 127 -10.35 -9.67 -8.16
N VAL A 128 -9.72 -8.58 -8.62
CA VAL A 128 -8.55 -8.01 -7.96
C VAL A 128 -8.82 -6.62 -7.40
N PHE A 129 -9.25 -5.68 -8.25
CA PHE A 129 -9.19 -4.27 -7.89
C PHE A 129 -10.33 -3.78 -7.03
N ILE A 130 -11.50 -4.40 -7.08
CA ILE A 130 -12.60 -4.09 -6.14
C ILE A 130 -12.14 -4.35 -4.70
N ALA A 131 -11.52 -5.50 -4.45
CA ALA A 131 -11.02 -5.84 -3.12
C ALA A 131 -9.84 -4.95 -2.72
N MET A 132 -8.87 -4.75 -3.63
CA MET A 132 -7.67 -3.97 -3.37
C MET A 132 -7.99 -2.49 -3.10
N SER A 133 -8.81 -1.83 -3.91
CA SER A 133 -9.15 -0.43 -3.75
C SER A 133 -9.91 -0.17 -2.45
N LYS A 134 -10.85 -1.05 -2.11
CA LYS A 134 -11.60 -0.97 -0.85
C LYS A 134 -10.72 -1.23 0.36
N ALA A 135 -9.80 -2.19 0.30
CA ALA A 135 -8.88 -2.48 1.41
C ALA A 135 -7.86 -1.35 1.66
N LEU A 136 -7.35 -0.73 0.60
CA LEU A 136 -6.32 0.32 0.72
C LEU A 136 -6.89 1.73 0.92
N ASN A 137 -8.02 2.03 0.29
CA ASN A 137 -8.53 3.40 0.18
C ASN A 137 -9.99 3.55 0.62
N PHE A 138 -10.68 2.46 0.96
CA PHE A 138 -12.10 2.43 1.35
C PHE A 138 -13.07 2.96 0.26
N ILE A 139 -12.60 3.05 -0.99
CA ILE A 139 -13.32 3.59 -2.15
C ILE A 139 -13.35 2.53 -3.25
N GLY A 140 -14.45 2.46 -3.99
CA GLY A 140 -14.59 1.54 -5.12
C GLY A 140 -13.79 1.99 -6.34
N PRO A 141 -13.47 1.06 -7.27
CA PRO A 141 -12.67 1.39 -8.46
C PRO A 141 -13.37 2.34 -9.45
N ASP A 142 -14.68 2.52 -9.34
CA ASP A 142 -15.44 3.48 -10.15
C ASP A 142 -15.26 4.93 -9.69
N GLU A 143 -14.92 5.13 -8.43
CA GLU A 143 -14.78 6.43 -7.78
C GLU A 143 -13.34 6.84 -7.54
N ILE A 144 -12.45 5.86 -7.33
CA ILE A 144 -11.04 6.14 -7.05
C ILE A 144 -10.31 6.60 -8.31
N SER A 145 -9.50 7.66 -8.18
CA SER A 145 -8.63 8.10 -9.28
C SER A 145 -7.62 7.04 -9.69
N SER A 146 -7.41 6.91 -10.99
CA SER A 146 -6.38 6.03 -11.55
C SER A 146 -4.98 6.37 -11.05
N THR A 147 -4.71 7.65 -10.75
CA THR A 147 -3.44 8.12 -10.19
C THR A 147 -3.10 7.42 -8.89
N VAL A 148 -4.09 7.19 -8.02
CA VAL A 148 -3.87 6.51 -6.73
C VAL A 148 -3.39 5.08 -6.94
N LEU A 149 -4.12 4.32 -7.77
CA LEU A 149 -3.79 2.91 -8.04
C LEU A 149 -2.49 2.78 -8.83
N LEU A 150 -2.26 3.60 -9.85
CA LEU A 150 -1.02 3.59 -10.63
C LEU A 150 0.20 3.98 -9.78
N THR A 151 0.06 4.95 -8.89
CA THR A 151 1.13 5.31 -7.95
C THR A 151 1.47 4.14 -7.02
N ALA A 152 0.45 3.49 -6.45
CA ALA A 152 0.66 2.32 -5.61
C ALA A 152 1.36 1.20 -6.38
N LEU A 153 0.84 0.82 -7.55
CA LEU A 153 1.41 -0.23 -8.40
C LEU A 153 2.86 0.08 -8.81
N ASN A 154 3.14 1.31 -9.25
CA ASN A 154 4.50 1.70 -9.62
C ASN A 154 5.46 1.58 -8.45
N ARG A 155 5.09 2.02 -7.26
CA ARG A 155 5.94 1.90 -6.07
C ARG A 155 6.14 0.44 -5.66
N PHE A 156 5.08 -0.36 -5.65
CA PHE A 156 5.18 -1.78 -5.35
C PHE A 156 6.06 -2.54 -6.35
N LEU A 157 6.02 -2.20 -7.63
CA LEU A 157 6.73 -2.90 -8.69
C LEU A 157 8.15 -2.36 -8.95
N GLN A 158 8.44 -1.10 -8.64
CA GLN A 158 9.71 -0.48 -9.03
C GLN A 158 10.62 -0.14 -7.84
N GLU A 159 10.09 0.12 -6.65
CA GLU A 159 10.92 0.38 -5.48
C GLU A 159 11.61 -0.90 -5.01
N LYS A 160 12.89 -0.80 -4.62
CA LYS A 160 13.77 -1.94 -4.29
C LYS A 160 13.15 -2.96 -3.34
N ASN A 161 12.38 -2.49 -2.37
CA ASN A 161 11.68 -3.33 -1.39
C ASN A 161 10.17 -3.05 -1.39
N GLY A 162 9.63 -2.52 -2.48
CA GLY A 162 8.27 -1.99 -2.55
C GLY A 162 7.18 -2.92 -2.04
N SER A 163 7.28 -4.20 -2.38
CA SER A 163 6.34 -5.24 -1.95
C SER A 163 6.63 -5.83 -0.57
N LYS A 164 7.77 -5.53 0.06
CA LYS A 164 8.05 -5.99 1.43
C LYS A 164 7.19 -5.23 2.43
N MET A 165 6.68 -5.93 3.42
CA MET A 165 5.93 -5.30 4.50
C MET A 165 6.60 -5.51 5.85
N ALA A 166 6.38 -4.58 6.76
CA ALA A 166 6.90 -4.62 8.11
C ALA A 166 5.85 -4.20 9.13
N PHE A 167 6.05 -4.66 10.35
CA PHE A 167 5.32 -4.22 11.54
C PHE A 167 6.30 -3.60 12.53
N LEU A 168 5.80 -2.75 13.42
CA LEU A 168 6.59 -2.32 14.56
C LEU A 168 6.84 -3.49 15.52
N ASP A 169 7.96 -3.47 16.22
CA ASP A 169 8.32 -4.41 17.26
C ASP A 169 7.59 -4.17 18.59
N GLY A 170 6.55 -3.36 18.58
CA GLY A 170 5.71 -3.01 19.72
C GLY A 170 4.66 -1.96 19.34
N ALA A 171 4.01 -1.40 20.34
CA ALA A 171 2.88 -0.50 20.14
C ALA A 171 3.29 0.85 19.51
N PRO A 172 2.54 1.36 18.52
CA PRO A 172 2.86 2.62 17.84
C PRO A 172 3.06 3.84 18.76
N PRO A 173 2.29 4.03 19.87
CA PRO A 173 2.55 5.14 20.76
C PRO A 173 3.96 5.17 21.35
N GLU A 174 4.50 4.00 21.69
CA GLU A 174 5.83 3.88 22.29
C GLU A 174 6.93 3.78 21.23
N ARG A 175 6.64 3.12 20.10
CA ARG A 175 7.65 2.78 19.10
C ARG A 175 7.81 3.81 17.99
N LEU A 176 6.78 4.63 17.74
CA LEU A 176 6.77 5.64 16.70
C LEU A 176 6.44 7.03 17.23
N CYS A 177 5.32 7.18 17.99
CA CYS A 177 4.88 8.52 18.40
C CYS A 177 5.83 9.16 19.42
N GLN A 178 6.28 8.40 20.42
CA GLN A 178 7.19 8.92 21.43
C GLN A 178 8.53 9.40 20.83
N PRO A 179 9.21 8.64 19.95
CA PRO A 179 10.41 9.13 19.25
C PRO A 179 10.22 10.44 18.49
N ILE A 180 9.04 10.65 17.89
CA ILE A 180 8.74 11.94 17.23
C ILE A 180 8.67 13.07 18.26
N VAL A 181 8.01 12.83 19.39
CA VAL A 181 7.93 13.81 20.48
C VAL A 181 9.32 14.13 21.02
N ASP A 182 10.14 13.11 21.28
CA ASP A 182 11.50 13.26 21.78
C ASP A 182 12.36 14.06 20.78
N TYR A 183 12.29 13.72 19.51
CA TYR A 183 13.01 14.43 18.46
C TYR A 183 12.67 15.93 18.38
N ILE A 184 11.39 16.28 18.56
CA ILE A 184 10.92 17.67 18.56
C ILE A 184 11.44 18.40 19.81
N THR A 185 11.26 17.80 20.99
CA THR A 185 11.62 18.43 22.26
C THR A 185 13.12 18.62 22.45
N GLU A 186 13.93 17.65 22.02
CA GLU A 186 15.40 17.75 22.02
C GLU A 186 15.92 18.92 21.16
N ARG A 187 15.12 19.34 20.17
CA ARG A 187 15.45 20.48 19.30
C ARG A 187 14.79 21.79 19.71
N GLY A 188 14.25 21.83 20.94
CA GLY A 188 13.64 23.03 21.53
C GLY A 188 12.21 23.30 21.05
N GLY A 189 11.57 22.34 20.37
CA GLY A 189 10.16 22.41 20.03
C GLY A 189 9.27 21.97 21.18
N GLU A 190 7.98 22.25 21.08
CA GLU A 190 6.97 21.87 22.08
C GLU A 190 5.89 20.99 21.45
N VAL A 191 5.43 19.99 22.20
CA VAL A 191 4.32 19.11 21.79
C VAL A 191 3.18 19.25 22.81
N HIS A 192 2.05 19.76 22.36
CA HIS A 192 0.88 19.95 23.20
C HIS A 192 -0.14 18.83 22.98
N MET A 193 -0.24 17.92 23.94
CA MET A 193 -1.23 16.85 23.93
C MET A 193 -2.62 17.38 24.32
N ASN A 194 -3.67 16.65 23.92
CA ASN A 194 -5.06 17.01 24.22
C ASN A 194 -5.48 18.42 23.74
N SER A 195 -4.88 18.90 22.67
CA SER A 195 -5.11 20.22 22.10
C SER A 195 -5.84 20.12 20.74
N PRO A 196 -7.17 19.85 20.74
CA PRO A 196 -7.91 19.71 19.52
C PRO A 196 -8.01 21.06 18.78
N LEU A 197 -7.80 21.01 17.45
CA LEU A 197 -8.00 22.18 16.60
C LEU A 197 -9.48 22.62 16.64
N LYS A 198 -9.76 23.86 17.07
CA LYS A 198 -11.12 24.40 17.13
C LYS A 198 -11.51 25.21 15.89
N LYS A 199 -10.58 25.97 15.33
CA LYS A 199 -10.84 26.87 14.20
C LYS A 199 -9.54 27.18 13.47
N ILE A 200 -9.60 27.21 12.14
CA ILE A 200 -8.58 27.82 11.28
C ILE A 200 -9.13 29.16 10.81
N ASN A 201 -8.40 30.24 11.02
CA ASN A 201 -8.69 31.54 10.41
C ASN A 201 -7.78 31.65 9.18
N LEU A 202 -8.38 31.71 7.99
CA LEU A 202 -7.72 31.96 6.71
C LEU A 202 -7.67 33.45 6.45
#